data_fd219d20a0c94651b8f7f717c8fe7b0a
#
_entry.id   fd219d20a0c94651b8f7f717c8fe7b0a
#
_cell.length_a   1.000
_cell.length_b   1.000
_cell.length_c   1.000
_cell.angle_alpha   90.00
_cell.angle_beta   90.00
_cell.angle_gamma   90.00
#
_symmetry.space_group_name_H-M   'P 1'
#
loop_
_entity.id
_entity.type
_entity.pdbx_description
1 polymer ?
#
loop_
_entity_poly.entity_id
_entity_poly.type
_entity_poly.pdbx_seq_one_letter_code
_entity_poly.pdbx_strand_id
1 'polypeptide(L)'
;MKYFGTDGFRGRANEGLDVEHAYKIGRFVGWYYGAHQAKKARVILGKDTRRSSYMFESALVSGLVASGADAYMLHVIPTPGVSFEVVDGAFDCGVMITASHNPYTDNGIKLVNREGFKMDEDVLELIEDYIDGKSEVPLATGDAIGCTVDYMQGRNRYISHLIASCGFSLQGLKIGLDCANGSASSVARPVFDALGAETHVINNAPNGFNINVDCGSTHIDQLQRFVVQNGLDVGFAYDGDADRCLAVDERGHVVDGDLLLYVCGCYMAKHGRLAKQTVVPTVMSNFGFFRALDAAGISYEKTAVGDKNVYACMRQNGYTLGGEQSGHIIFGDLEKTGDGIMTSLRVMEVLRAEREKLSELTRPVTLYPQQLDNVRVTDKDAAMQSAEVKAAVEKAEKYLEGNGRVLVRASGTESLVRVLAEAPDERLCANANAIVLAALEPFKA
;
A
#
# COMPACT_ATOMS: atom_id res chain seq x y z
N MET A 1 15.56 13.65 -3.94
CA MET A 1 16.17 12.29 -3.94
C MET A 1 16.30 11.76 -5.37
N LYS A 2 17.37 11.05 -5.66
CA LYS A 2 17.71 10.51 -7.00
C LYS A 2 17.26 9.06 -7.17
N TYR A 3 17.39 8.26 -6.12
CA TYR A 3 17.12 6.83 -6.12
C TYR A 3 15.84 6.46 -5.38
N PHE A 4 15.61 7.05 -4.18
CA PHE A 4 14.44 6.76 -3.39
C PHE A 4 13.24 7.60 -3.82
N GLY A 5 12.18 6.94 -4.22
CA GLY A 5 10.86 7.54 -4.44
C GLY A 5 10.00 7.50 -3.17
N THR A 6 8.70 7.80 -3.31
CA THR A 6 7.73 7.77 -2.19
C THR A 6 7.58 6.39 -1.55
N ASP A 7 7.97 5.32 -2.25
CA ASP A 7 7.78 3.93 -1.80
C ASP A 7 9.05 3.09 -1.99
N GLY A 8 10.20 3.65 -1.56
CA GLY A 8 11.51 3.01 -1.60
C GLY A 8 12.26 3.23 -2.90
N PHE A 9 13.40 2.57 -3.02
CA PHE A 9 14.20 2.53 -4.24
C PHE A 9 13.69 1.41 -5.12
N ARG A 10 13.04 1.73 -6.23
CA ARG A 10 12.50 0.76 -7.20
C ARG A 10 13.20 0.86 -8.54
N GLY A 11 13.36 -0.29 -9.17
CA GLY A 11 13.92 -0.37 -10.51
C GLY A 11 13.82 -1.77 -11.09
N ARG A 12 14.06 -1.87 -12.39
CA ARG A 12 14.24 -3.16 -13.02
C ARG A 12 15.50 -3.82 -12.49
N ALA A 13 15.39 -5.07 -12.06
CA ALA A 13 16.48 -5.78 -11.40
C ALA A 13 17.71 -5.92 -12.33
N ASN A 14 18.87 -5.52 -11.85
CA ASN A 14 20.16 -5.42 -12.56
C ASN A 14 20.21 -4.42 -13.74
N GLU A 15 19.19 -3.56 -13.89
CA GLU A 15 19.22 -2.46 -14.88
C GLU A 15 19.10 -1.08 -14.20
N GLY A 16 18.18 -0.92 -13.27
CA GLY A 16 18.00 0.33 -12.50
C GLY A 16 18.31 0.18 -11.01
N LEU A 17 18.07 -1.01 -10.47
CA LEU A 17 18.43 -1.42 -9.13
C LEU A 17 19.29 -2.70 -9.24
N ASP A 18 20.50 -2.67 -8.74
CA ASP A 18 21.44 -3.78 -8.81
C ASP A 18 21.96 -4.21 -7.42
N VAL A 19 22.83 -5.24 -7.42
CA VAL A 19 23.40 -5.79 -6.18
C VAL A 19 24.37 -4.82 -5.47
N GLU A 20 25.00 -3.91 -6.21
CA GLU A 20 25.91 -2.91 -5.63
C GLU A 20 25.11 -1.88 -4.83
N HIS A 21 23.97 -1.42 -5.38
CA HIS A 21 23.04 -0.58 -4.65
C HIS A 21 22.55 -1.25 -3.36
N ALA A 22 22.10 -2.50 -3.45
CA ALA A 22 21.63 -3.24 -2.29
C ALA A 22 22.72 -3.43 -1.23
N TYR A 23 23.94 -3.79 -1.66
CA TYR A 23 25.08 -3.92 -0.76
C TYR A 23 25.41 -2.59 -0.07
N LYS A 24 25.47 -1.48 -0.81
CA LYS A 24 25.74 -0.14 -0.24
C LYS A 24 24.64 0.30 0.73
N ILE A 25 23.37 0.06 0.41
CA ILE A 25 22.26 0.33 1.35
C ILE A 25 22.49 -0.47 2.65
N GLY A 26 22.76 -1.76 2.56
CA GLY A 26 23.07 -2.59 3.72
C GLY A 26 24.27 -2.07 4.52
N ARG A 27 25.34 -1.67 3.83
CA ARG A 27 26.52 -1.07 4.45
C ARG A 27 26.19 0.18 5.25
N PHE A 28 25.47 1.12 4.62
CA PHE A 28 25.12 2.38 5.28
C PHE A 28 24.20 2.15 6.47
N VAL A 29 23.12 1.40 6.30
CA VAL A 29 22.13 1.12 7.36
C VAL A 29 22.81 0.44 8.57
N GLY A 30 23.64 -0.58 8.33
CA GLY A 30 24.35 -1.28 9.39
C GLY A 30 25.28 -0.37 10.18
N TRP A 31 26.03 0.48 9.50
CA TRP A 31 26.91 1.47 10.13
C TRP A 31 26.12 2.57 10.84
N TYR A 32 25.13 3.16 10.18
CA TYR A 32 24.37 4.29 10.71
C TYR A 32 23.73 3.96 12.06
N TYR A 33 23.03 2.86 12.16
CA TYR A 33 22.40 2.45 13.41
C TYR A 33 23.41 1.91 14.44
N GLY A 34 24.50 1.30 14.02
CA GLY A 34 25.57 0.83 14.90
C GLY A 34 26.41 1.95 15.48
N ALA A 35 26.77 2.96 14.67
CA ALA A 35 27.60 4.08 15.10
C ALA A 35 26.93 5.00 16.14
N HIS A 36 25.60 5.08 16.10
CA HIS A 36 24.81 5.91 17.02
C HIS A 36 24.39 5.19 18.30
N GLN A 37 24.81 3.94 18.49
CA GLN A 37 24.47 3.14 19.65
C GLN A 37 25.70 2.44 20.20
N ALA A 38 25.76 2.26 21.51
CA ALA A 38 26.83 1.52 22.18
C ALA A 38 26.72 -0.03 21.99
N LYS A 39 25.89 -0.49 21.07
CA LYS A 39 25.62 -1.91 20.78
C LYS A 39 25.58 -2.14 19.27
N LYS A 40 25.74 -3.39 18.85
CA LYS A 40 25.53 -3.80 17.46
C LYS A 40 24.09 -3.48 17.03
N ALA A 41 23.91 -2.90 15.85
CA ALA A 41 22.60 -2.68 15.27
C ALA A 41 21.96 -4.04 14.93
N ARG A 42 20.64 -4.13 15.15
CA ARG A 42 19.81 -5.27 14.79
C ARG A 42 18.87 -4.85 13.67
N VAL A 43 19.08 -5.39 12.49
CA VAL A 43 18.29 -5.06 11.30
C VAL A 43 17.51 -6.29 10.85
N ILE A 44 16.21 -6.12 10.64
CA ILE A 44 15.33 -7.21 10.20
C ILE A 44 15.03 -7.07 8.71
N LEU A 45 15.03 -8.18 7.98
CA LEU A 45 14.83 -8.21 6.53
C LEU A 45 13.67 -9.15 6.17
N GLY A 46 12.72 -8.62 5.40
CA GLY A 46 11.67 -9.39 4.74
C GLY A 46 11.76 -9.24 3.23
N LYS A 47 11.11 -10.14 2.51
CA LYS A 47 11.03 -10.09 1.04
C LYS A 47 9.72 -10.66 0.53
N ASP A 48 9.36 -10.26 -0.69
CA ASP A 48 8.33 -10.93 -1.48
C ASP A 48 8.88 -12.18 -2.19
N THR A 49 8.09 -12.76 -3.07
CA THR A 49 8.39 -14.02 -3.74
C THR A 49 9.19 -13.88 -5.04
N ARG A 50 9.57 -12.66 -5.46
CA ARG A 50 10.33 -12.41 -6.69
C ARG A 50 11.64 -13.16 -6.70
N ARG A 51 12.03 -13.66 -7.87
CA ARG A 51 13.32 -14.36 -8.05
C ARG A 51 14.50 -13.46 -7.64
N SER A 52 14.47 -12.19 -8.03
CA SER A 52 15.50 -11.21 -7.71
C SER A 52 15.58 -10.84 -6.23
N SER A 53 14.52 -11.08 -5.44
CA SER A 53 14.53 -10.78 -4.01
C SER A 53 15.59 -11.59 -3.24
N TYR A 54 15.87 -12.81 -3.67
CA TYR A 54 16.94 -13.63 -3.07
C TYR A 54 18.33 -13.04 -3.31
N MET A 55 18.57 -12.50 -4.51
CA MET A 55 19.82 -11.85 -4.87
C MET A 55 20.03 -10.58 -4.04
N PHE A 56 19.00 -9.74 -3.95
CA PHE A 56 19.06 -8.49 -3.16
C PHE A 56 19.17 -8.75 -1.67
N GLU A 57 18.49 -9.75 -1.13
CA GLU A 57 18.63 -10.16 0.27
C GLU A 57 20.07 -10.52 0.59
N SER A 58 20.74 -11.32 -0.24
CA SER A 58 22.12 -11.71 -0.04
C SER A 58 23.08 -10.52 -0.07
N ALA A 59 22.87 -9.56 -0.97
CA ALA A 59 23.66 -8.34 -1.06
C ALA A 59 23.47 -7.42 0.15
N LEU A 60 22.23 -7.17 0.56
CA LEU A 60 21.88 -6.39 1.74
C LEU A 60 22.48 -6.99 3.01
N VAL A 61 22.29 -8.29 3.20
CA VAL A 61 22.83 -9.03 4.36
C VAL A 61 24.35 -8.91 4.42
N SER A 62 25.03 -9.10 3.28
CA SER A 62 26.49 -8.94 3.21
C SER A 62 26.94 -7.53 3.61
N GLY A 63 26.22 -6.51 3.14
CA GLY A 63 26.49 -5.12 3.49
C GLY A 63 26.32 -4.83 4.99
N LEU A 64 25.20 -5.28 5.57
CA LEU A 64 24.88 -5.13 6.99
C LEU A 64 25.97 -5.76 7.88
N VAL A 65 26.28 -7.03 7.64
CA VAL A 65 27.25 -7.79 8.42
C VAL A 65 28.65 -7.19 8.31
N ALA A 66 29.05 -6.74 7.11
CA ALA A 66 30.34 -6.07 6.88
C ALA A 66 30.44 -4.71 7.57
N SER A 67 29.34 -4.11 8.00
CA SER A 67 29.29 -2.86 8.77
C SER A 67 29.01 -3.07 10.26
N GLY A 68 29.01 -4.32 10.73
CA GLY A 68 28.91 -4.66 12.15
C GLY A 68 27.45 -4.85 12.65
N ALA A 69 26.46 -4.79 11.79
CA ALA A 69 25.07 -5.05 12.17
C ALA A 69 24.74 -6.55 12.11
N ASP A 70 23.87 -7.00 13.01
CA ASP A 70 23.29 -8.33 12.94
C ASP A 70 22.03 -8.29 12.05
N ALA A 71 22.01 -9.16 11.04
CA ALA A 71 20.95 -9.25 10.03
C ALA A 71 20.00 -10.41 10.35
N TYR A 72 18.73 -10.09 10.65
CA TYR A 72 17.68 -11.05 11.00
C TYR A 72 16.77 -11.30 9.79
N MET A 73 16.76 -12.52 9.28
CA MET A 73 16.03 -12.87 8.05
C MET A 73 14.67 -13.46 8.35
N LEU A 74 13.59 -12.72 8.00
CA LEU A 74 12.19 -13.17 8.05
C LEU A 74 11.82 -14.04 6.85
N HIS A 75 12.61 -14.00 5.78
CA HIS A 75 12.30 -14.59 4.49
C HIS A 75 11.02 -13.99 3.86
N VAL A 76 10.17 -14.82 3.25
CA VAL A 76 8.94 -14.34 2.61
C VAL A 76 7.90 -13.95 3.68
N ILE A 77 7.57 -12.67 3.70
CA ILE A 77 6.61 -12.06 4.63
C ILE A 77 5.99 -10.80 3.98
N PRO A 78 4.73 -10.44 4.31
CA PRO A 78 4.14 -9.14 3.94
C PRO A 78 4.92 -7.94 4.46
N THR A 79 4.85 -6.80 3.72
CA THR A 79 5.44 -5.52 4.16
C THR A 79 4.98 -5.13 5.58
N PRO A 80 3.68 -5.19 5.94
CA PRO A 80 3.25 -4.88 7.30
C PRO A 80 3.83 -5.82 8.36
N GLY A 81 4.14 -7.07 8.01
CA GLY A 81 4.83 -7.99 8.91
C GLY A 81 6.26 -7.55 9.28
N VAL A 82 6.97 -6.91 8.34
CA VAL A 82 8.28 -6.29 8.64
C VAL A 82 8.10 -5.10 9.57
N SER A 83 7.13 -4.21 9.30
CA SER A 83 6.80 -3.07 10.15
C SER A 83 6.44 -3.50 11.57
N PHE A 84 5.59 -4.51 11.70
CA PHE A 84 5.20 -5.10 12.99
C PHE A 84 6.43 -5.63 13.76
N GLU A 85 7.27 -6.43 13.12
CA GLU A 85 8.44 -7.03 13.76
C GLU A 85 9.49 -6.00 14.17
N VAL A 86 9.65 -4.90 13.43
CA VAL A 86 10.54 -3.81 13.85
C VAL A 86 10.14 -3.29 15.21
N VAL A 87 8.87 -3.05 15.43
CA VAL A 87 8.34 -2.49 16.69
C VAL A 87 8.33 -3.54 17.80
N ASP A 88 7.69 -4.67 17.55
CA ASP A 88 7.44 -5.72 18.56
C ASP A 88 8.75 -6.46 18.96
N GLY A 89 9.65 -6.65 18.00
CA GLY A 89 10.97 -7.23 18.22
C GLY A 89 12.04 -6.24 18.65
N ALA A 90 11.71 -4.93 18.76
CA ALA A 90 12.62 -3.83 19.08
C ALA A 90 13.90 -3.83 18.20
N PHE A 91 13.71 -3.97 16.88
CA PHE A 91 14.79 -3.83 15.91
C PHE A 91 15.11 -2.35 15.64
N ASP A 92 16.31 -2.08 15.20
CA ASP A 92 16.77 -0.72 14.94
C ASP A 92 16.29 -0.20 13.57
N CYS A 93 16.10 -1.13 12.62
CA CYS A 93 15.64 -0.85 11.27
C CYS A 93 15.03 -2.12 10.65
N GLY A 94 14.07 -1.93 9.76
CA GLY A 94 13.51 -2.97 8.89
C GLY A 94 13.82 -2.70 7.42
N VAL A 95 14.02 -3.77 6.67
CA VAL A 95 14.20 -3.74 5.21
C VAL A 95 13.17 -4.67 4.57
N MET A 96 12.39 -4.16 3.64
CA MET A 96 11.51 -4.97 2.82
C MET A 96 11.94 -4.94 1.36
N ILE A 97 12.15 -6.12 0.79
CA ILE A 97 12.59 -6.29 -0.60
C ILE A 97 11.37 -6.64 -1.44
N THR A 98 10.83 -5.64 -2.15
CA THR A 98 9.62 -5.77 -2.96
C THR A 98 9.44 -4.60 -3.91
N ALA A 99 8.72 -4.81 -5.00
CA ALA A 99 8.17 -3.76 -5.85
C ALA A 99 6.63 -3.79 -5.85
N SER A 100 6.00 -4.30 -4.77
CA SER A 100 4.54 -4.33 -4.58
C SER A 100 3.82 -4.97 -5.77
N HIS A 101 2.97 -4.23 -6.48
CA HIS A 101 2.16 -4.69 -7.60
C HIS A 101 2.89 -4.70 -8.96
N ASN A 102 4.14 -4.25 -9.05
CA ASN A 102 4.89 -4.25 -10.30
C ASN A 102 5.16 -5.68 -10.84
N PRO A 103 5.46 -5.84 -12.15
CA PRO A 103 5.87 -7.11 -12.70
C PRO A 103 7.09 -7.72 -11.98
N TYR A 104 7.28 -9.03 -12.09
CA TYR A 104 8.38 -9.76 -11.44
C TYR A 104 9.78 -9.30 -11.87
N THR A 105 9.89 -8.63 -13.02
CA THR A 105 11.14 -8.07 -13.55
C THR A 105 11.66 -6.89 -12.74
N ASP A 106 10.75 -6.20 -12.05
CA ASP A 106 11.08 -5.09 -11.18
C ASP A 106 11.29 -5.60 -9.76
N ASN A 107 12.05 -4.84 -8.98
CA ASN A 107 12.15 -5.04 -7.54
C ASN A 107 12.37 -3.68 -6.85
N GLY A 108 12.41 -3.70 -5.53
CA GLY A 108 12.64 -2.50 -4.73
C GLY A 108 13.17 -2.82 -3.34
N ILE A 109 13.66 -1.78 -2.69
CA ILE A 109 14.11 -1.83 -1.30
C ILE A 109 13.39 -0.71 -0.55
N LYS A 110 12.49 -1.10 0.37
CA LYS A 110 11.81 -0.20 1.30
C LYS A 110 12.53 -0.27 2.65
N LEU A 111 12.77 0.86 3.27
CA LEU A 111 13.36 0.95 4.61
C LEU A 111 12.31 1.39 5.62
N VAL A 112 12.32 0.75 6.77
CA VAL A 112 11.39 0.98 7.88
C VAL A 112 12.20 1.43 9.10
N ASN A 113 11.86 2.57 9.68
CA ASN A 113 12.53 3.10 10.86
C ASN A 113 12.10 2.33 12.14
N ARG A 114 12.76 2.60 13.26
CA ARG A 114 12.53 1.95 14.56
C ARG A 114 11.08 1.99 15.05
N GLU A 115 10.32 2.98 14.62
CA GLU A 115 8.91 3.16 15.01
C GLU A 115 7.95 2.36 14.12
N GLY A 116 8.45 1.63 13.12
CA GLY A 116 7.64 0.84 12.19
C GLY A 116 7.15 1.64 10.97
N PHE A 117 7.65 2.86 10.75
CA PHE A 117 7.28 3.72 9.64
C PHE A 117 8.30 3.68 8.51
N LYS A 118 7.92 4.24 7.37
CA LYS A 118 8.88 4.51 6.29
C LYS A 118 10.04 5.34 6.84
N MET A 119 11.25 5.02 6.35
CA MET A 119 12.47 5.73 6.75
C MET A 119 12.35 7.23 6.49
N ASP A 120 12.92 8.02 7.40
CA ASP A 120 12.95 9.46 7.33
C ASP A 120 13.78 9.94 6.12
N GLU A 121 13.34 11.03 5.48
CA GLU A 121 13.94 11.53 4.23
C GLU A 121 15.40 11.93 4.39
N ASP A 122 15.76 12.53 5.52
CA ASP A 122 17.15 12.90 5.82
C ASP A 122 18.09 11.70 5.85
N VAL A 123 17.62 10.56 6.37
CA VAL A 123 18.40 9.30 6.36
C VAL A 123 18.51 8.74 4.94
N LEU A 124 17.43 8.83 4.14
CA LEU A 124 17.44 8.40 2.75
C LEU A 124 18.41 9.24 1.91
N GLU A 125 18.47 10.54 2.11
CA GLU A 125 19.44 11.43 1.45
C GLU A 125 20.91 11.06 1.79
N LEU A 126 21.19 10.73 3.06
CA LEU A 126 22.51 10.26 3.46
C LEU A 126 22.89 8.91 2.81
N ILE A 127 21.91 8.01 2.64
CA ILE A 127 22.12 6.75 1.90
C ILE A 127 22.45 7.05 0.42
N GLU A 128 21.73 7.97 -0.22
CA GLU A 128 22.01 8.36 -1.61
C GLU A 128 23.41 8.97 -1.76
N ASP A 129 23.82 9.83 -0.83
CA ASP A 129 25.17 10.39 -0.81
C ASP A 129 26.25 9.31 -0.67
N TYR A 130 26.01 8.27 0.11
CA TYR A 130 26.92 7.14 0.20
C TYR A 130 26.92 6.30 -1.08
N ILE A 131 25.78 6.05 -1.70
CA ILE A 131 25.69 5.35 -2.99
C ILE A 131 26.51 6.07 -4.05
N ASP A 132 26.39 7.40 -4.10
CA ASP A 132 27.10 8.26 -5.05
C ASP A 132 28.59 8.48 -4.69
N GLY A 133 29.10 7.90 -3.60
CA GLY A 133 30.51 7.98 -3.19
C GLY A 133 30.91 9.32 -2.57
N LYS A 134 29.94 10.11 -2.08
CA LYS A 134 30.20 11.40 -1.40
C LYS A 134 30.56 11.24 0.09
N SER A 135 30.31 10.07 0.65
CA SER A 135 30.64 9.73 2.04
C SER A 135 31.24 8.33 2.12
N GLU A 136 31.95 8.06 3.22
CA GLU A 136 32.60 6.78 3.46
C GLU A 136 31.99 6.10 4.69
N VAL A 137 31.85 4.77 4.62
CA VAL A 137 31.41 3.92 5.72
C VAL A 137 32.53 2.92 6.04
N PRO A 138 33.05 2.89 7.27
CA PRO A 138 34.13 1.95 7.63
C PRO A 138 33.63 0.50 7.61
N LEU A 139 34.57 -0.43 7.36
CA LEU A 139 34.32 -1.86 7.53
C LEU A 139 34.53 -2.26 8.99
N ALA A 140 33.66 -3.11 9.49
CA ALA A 140 33.87 -3.77 10.78
C ALA A 140 34.96 -4.83 10.65
N THR A 141 35.73 -5.03 11.71
CA THR A 141 36.82 -6.02 11.76
C THR A 141 36.75 -6.87 13.03
N GLY A 142 37.28 -8.08 12.96
CA GLY A 142 37.34 -8.98 14.11
C GLY A 142 35.95 -9.28 14.70
N ASP A 143 35.81 -9.08 15.99
CA ASP A 143 34.59 -9.30 16.78
C ASP A 143 33.50 -8.24 16.53
N ALA A 144 33.86 -7.14 15.89
CA ALA A 144 32.87 -6.12 15.46
C ALA A 144 32.07 -6.55 14.22
N ILE A 145 32.50 -7.53 13.44
CA ILE A 145 31.71 -8.06 12.31
C ILE A 145 30.38 -8.59 12.83
N GLY A 146 29.28 -8.26 12.09
CA GLY A 146 27.94 -8.74 12.42
C GLY A 146 27.73 -10.21 12.06
N CYS A 147 26.56 -10.73 12.38
CA CYS A 147 26.14 -12.09 12.02
C CYS A 147 24.79 -12.12 11.33
N THR A 148 24.47 -13.26 10.70
CA THR A 148 23.15 -13.56 10.16
C THR A 148 22.36 -14.41 11.13
N VAL A 149 21.08 -14.11 11.30
CA VAL A 149 20.17 -14.86 12.14
C VAL A 149 18.96 -15.29 11.30
N ASP A 150 18.69 -16.57 11.23
CA ASP A 150 17.43 -17.07 10.68
C ASP A 150 16.30 -16.78 11.67
N TYR A 151 15.37 -15.90 11.29
CA TYR A 151 14.34 -15.39 12.18
C TYR A 151 12.91 -15.74 11.69
N MET A 152 12.71 -16.98 11.23
CA MET A 152 11.41 -17.49 10.77
C MET A 152 10.30 -17.36 11.82
N GLN A 153 10.65 -17.33 13.09
CA GLN A 153 9.69 -17.15 14.18
C GLN A 153 8.96 -15.80 14.14
N GLY A 154 9.57 -14.76 13.56
CA GLY A 154 8.92 -13.46 13.38
C GLY A 154 7.66 -13.56 12.53
N ARG A 155 7.68 -14.34 11.45
CA ARG A 155 6.48 -14.58 10.66
C ARG A 155 5.35 -15.21 11.50
N ASN A 156 5.67 -16.15 12.38
CA ASN A 156 4.67 -16.79 13.24
C ASN A 156 4.12 -15.81 14.29
N ARG A 157 4.94 -14.87 14.77
CA ARG A 157 4.51 -13.79 15.69
C ARG A 157 3.54 -12.85 14.97
N TYR A 158 3.84 -12.46 13.73
CA TYR A 158 2.94 -11.64 12.93
C TYR A 158 1.60 -12.37 12.66
N ILE A 159 1.61 -13.65 12.30
CA ILE A 159 0.39 -14.48 12.19
C ILE A 159 -0.40 -14.46 13.52
N SER A 160 0.29 -14.66 14.64
CA SER A 160 -0.35 -14.65 15.97
C SER A 160 -0.93 -13.27 16.32
N HIS A 161 -0.26 -12.18 15.94
CA HIS A 161 -0.75 -10.83 16.10
C HIS A 161 -2.06 -10.60 15.32
N LEU A 162 -2.10 -11.01 14.04
CA LEU A 162 -3.30 -10.92 13.21
C LEU A 162 -4.47 -11.70 13.81
N ILE A 163 -4.23 -12.95 14.27
CA ILE A 163 -5.26 -13.77 14.92
C ILE A 163 -5.71 -13.12 16.24
N ALA A 164 -4.79 -12.65 17.06
CA ALA A 164 -5.10 -12.03 18.35
C ALA A 164 -5.87 -10.71 18.21
N SER A 165 -5.73 -10.02 17.07
CA SER A 165 -6.51 -8.82 16.77
C SER A 165 -8.01 -9.10 16.58
N CYS A 166 -8.40 -10.37 16.43
CA CYS A 166 -9.77 -10.81 16.15
C CYS A 166 -10.42 -11.37 17.41
N GLY A 167 -11.45 -10.71 17.94
CA GLY A 167 -12.28 -11.19 19.03
C GLY A 167 -13.48 -12.04 18.58
N PHE A 168 -13.45 -12.62 17.36
CA PHE A 168 -14.58 -13.31 16.74
C PHE A 168 -14.13 -14.57 15.99
N SER A 169 -15.06 -15.48 15.74
CA SER A 169 -14.84 -16.70 14.94
C SER A 169 -15.42 -16.52 13.53
N LEU A 170 -14.73 -17.09 12.54
CA LEU A 170 -15.17 -17.15 11.15
C LEU A 170 -15.85 -18.49 10.80
N GLN A 171 -16.14 -19.32 11.79
CA GLN A 171 -16.79 -20.61 11.56
C GLN A 171 -18.10 -20.47 10.77
N GLY A 172 -18.24 -21.28 9.73
CA GLY A 172 -19.40 -21.32 8.86
C GLY A 172 -19.36 -20.31 7.71
N LEU A 173 -18.27 -19.55 7.54
CA LEU A 173 -18.06 -18.65 6.40
C LEU A 173 -17.08 -19.25 5.39
N LYS A 174 -17.42 -19.12 4.11
CA LYS A 174 -16.61 -19.54 2.97
C LYS A 174 -15.89 -18.34 2.37
N ILE A 175 -14.58 -18.31 2.46
CA ILE A 175 -13.77 -17.16 2.12
C ILE A 175 -12.79 -17.49 1.00
N GLY A 176 -12.81 -16.69 -0.07
CA GLY A 176 -11.84 -16.76 -1.16
C GLY A 176 -10.63 -15.87 -0.87
N LEU A 177 -9.43 -16.38 -1.09
CA LEU A 177 -8.20 -15.60 -0.97
C LEU A 177 -7.39 -15.71 -2.27
N ASP A 178 -7.08 -14.57 -2.88
CA ASP A 178 -6.11 -14.46 -3.97
C ASP A 178 -4.82 -13.88 -3.40
N CYS A 179 -3.79 -14.72 -3.29
CA CYS A 179 -2.50 -14.35 -2.71
C CYS A 179 -1.53 -13.73 -3.71
N ALA A 180 -1.96 -13.42 -4.94
CA ALA A 180 -1.13 -12.82 -6.01
C ALA A 180 0.19 -13.58 -6.28
N ASN A 181 0.32 -14.84 -5.89
CA ASN A 181 1.60 -15.56 -5.80
C ASN A 181 2.68 -14.76 -5.06
N GLY A 182 2.29 -13.86 -4.16
CA GLY A 182 3.12 -12.94 -3.41
C GLY A 182 3.32 -13.38 -1.96
N SER A 183 3.66 -12.42 -1.11
CA SER A 183 4.00 -12.66 0.30
C SER A 183 2.82 -13.12 1.16
N ALA A 184 1.57 -12.77 0.78
CA ALA A 184 0.36 -13.27 1.43
C ALA A 184 0.25 -14.80 1.42
N SER A 185 0.91 -15.47 0.47
CA SER A 185 0.92 -16.94 0.32
C SER A 185 1.35 -17.68 1.58
N SER A 186 2.21 -17.07 2.39
CA SER A 186 2.75 -17.68 3.62
C SER A 186 1.96 -17.35 4.88
N VAL A 187 1.02 -16.40 4.84
CA VAL A 187 0.38 -15.82 6.02
C VAL A 187 -1.15 -15.89 5.98
N ALA A 188 -1.77 -15.52 4.85
CA ALA A 188 -3.22 -15.31 4.80
C ALA A 188 -4.01 -16.57 5.19
N ARG A 189 -3.79 -17.68 4.49
CA ARG A 189 -4.51 -18.95 4.80
C ARG A 189 -4.39 -19.40 6.25
N PRO A 190 -3.17 -19.50 6.86
CA PRO A 190 -3.03 -19.86 8.27
C PRO A 190 -3.84 -19.00 9.22
N VAL A 191 -3.96 -17.70 8.96
CA VAL A 191 -4.75 -16.77 9.79
C VAL A 191 -6.24 -17.08 9.70
N PHE A 192 -6.79 -17.21 8.49
CA PHE A 192 -8.21 -17.49 8.30
C PHE A 192 -8.62 -18.90 8.78
N ASP A 193 -7.79 -19.91 8.52
CA ASP A 193 -8.00 -21.29 9.01
C ASP A 193 -8.02 -21.31 10.55
N ALA A 194 -7.10 -20.60 11.22
CA ALA A 194 -7.05 -20.51 12.67
C ALA A 194 -8.30 -19.84 13.28
N LEU A 195 -8.94 -18.91 12.55
CA LEU A 195 -10.20 -18.28 12.96
C LEU A 195 -11.44 -19.15 12.63
N GLY A 196 -11.25 -20.29 11.98
CA GLY A 196 -12.30 -21.28 11.69
C GLY A 196 -13.03 -21.08 10.37
N ALA A 197 -12.50 -20.29 9.44
CA ALA A 197 -13.08 -20.13 8.11
C ALA A 197 -12.93 -21.38 7.24
N GLU A 198 -13.87 -21.61 6.33
CA GLU A 198 -13.67 -22.49 5.18
C GLU A 198 -12.94 -21.71 4.09
N THR A 199 -11.61 -21.89 4.02
CA THR A 199 -10.72 -21.04 3.22
C THR A 199 -10.44 -21.66 1.86
N HIS A 200 -10.79 -20.96 0.80
CA HIS A 200 -10.52 -21.31 -0.59
C HIS A 200 -9.45 -20.39 -1.17
N VAL A 201 -8.30 -20.94 -1.59
CA VAL A 201 -7.15 -20.11 -1.97
C VAL A 201 -6.78 -20.32 -3.43
N ILE A 202 -6.56 -19.23 -4.15
CA ILE A 202 -5.98 -19.21 -5.50
C ILE A 202 -4.68 -18.42 -5.51
N ASN A 203 -3.89 -18.60 -6.55
CA ASN A 203 -2.60 -17.92 -6.76
C ASN A 203 -1.68 -17.97 -5.52
N ASN A 204 -1.50 -19.18 -4.99
CA ASN A 204 -0.76 -19.46 -3.76
C ASN A 204 0.43 -20.42 -3.99
N ALA A 205 0.98 -20.44 -5.20
CA ALA A 205 2.12 -21.28 -5.59
C ALA A 205 3.21 -20.44 -6.25
N PRO A 206 3.91 -19.58 -5.49
CA PRO A 206 4.92 -18.70 -6.05
C PRO A 206 6.10 -19.49 -6.63
N ASN A 207 6.57 -19.10 -7.83
CA ASN A 207 7.72 -19.68 -8.50
C ASN A 207 8.85 -18.68 -8.79
N GLY A 208 8.69 -17.44 -8.32
CA GLY A 208 9.65 -16.34 -8.52
C GLY A 208 9.38 -15.48 -9.74
N PHE A 209 8.49 -15.89 -10.64
CA PHE A 209 8.18 -15.22 -11.90
C PHE A 209 6.68 -14.92 -12.08
N ASN A 210 5.82 -15.50 -11.27
CA ASN A 210 4.37 -15.44 -11.40
C ASN A 210 3.68 -14.48 -10.40
N ILE A 211 4.44 -13.71 -9.63
CA ILE A 211 3.90 -12.70 -8.72
C ILE A 211 3.14 -11.62 -9.51
N ASN A 212 1.91 -11.32 -9.13
CA ASN A 212 0.99 -10.35 -9.77
C ASN A 212 0.64 -10.66 -11.25
N VAL A 213 1.02 -11.81 -11.78
CA VAL A 213 0.72 -12.15 -13.18
C VAL A 213 -0.73 -12.64 -13.29
N ASP A 214 -1.56 -11.79 -13.88
CA ASP A 214 -3.01 -12.02 -14.07
C ASP A 214 -3.75 -12.41 -12.78
N CYS A 215 -3.31 -11.91 -11.63
CA CYS A 215 -3.84 -12.24 -10.31
C CYS A 215 -3.67 -11.10 -9.29
N GLY A 216 -4.29 -11.27 -8.11
CA GLY A 216 -4.21 -10.32 -7.02
C GLY A 216 -5.04 -9.05 -7.23
N SER A 217 -4.77 -8.02 -6.44
CA SER A 217 -5.58 -6.79 -6.39
C SER A 217 -5.57 -5.97 -7.69
N THR A 218 -4.58 -6.16 -8.57
CA THR A 218 -4.52 -5.49 -9.87
C THR A 218 -5.19 -6.25 -11.01
N HIS A 219 -5.56 -7.52 -10.80
CA HIS A 219 -6.22 -8.40 -11.77
C HIS A 219 -7.31 -9.22 -11.08
N ILE A 220 -8.34 -8.54 -10.61
CA ILE A 220 -9.35 -9.10 -9.70
C ILE A 220 -10.37 -10.03 -10.38
N ASP A 221 -10.45 -10.03 -11.72
CA ASP A 221 -11.44 -10.78 -12.50
C ASP A 221 -11.44 -12.28 -12.19
N GLN A 222 -10.28 -12.84 -11.89
CA GLN A 222 -10.18 -14.25 -11.53
C GLN A 222 -10.88 -14.52 -10.20
N LEU A 223 -10.68 -13.66 -9.21
CA LEU A 223 -11.33 -13.78 -7.91
C LEU A 223 -12.84 -13.58 -8.00
N GLN A 224 -13.32 -12.63 -8.84
CA GLN A 224 -14.75 -12.41 -9.06
C GLN A 224 -15.44 -13.70 -9.55
N ARG A 225 -14.88 -14.33 -10.58
CA ARG A 225 -15.39 -15.61 -11.09
C ARG A 225 -15.31 -16.72 -10.04
N PHE A 226 -14.21 -16.76 -9.29
CA PHE A 226 -13.98 -17.78 -8.27
C PHE A 226 -14.98 -17.71 -7.13
N VAL A 227 -15.29 -16.50 -6.64
CA VAL A 227 -16.30 -16.27 -5.58
C VAL A 227 -17.67 -16.78 -6.04
N VAL A 228 -18.14 -16.36 -7.22
CA VAL A 228 -19.46 -16.73 -7.72
C VAL A 228 -19.56 -18.24 -8.01
N GLN A 229 -18.57 -18.82 -8.69
CA GLN A 229 -18.57 -20.22 -9.08
C GLN A 229 -18.56 -21.20 -7.89
N ASN A 230 -17.92 -20.80 -6.79
CA ASN A 230 -17.81 -21.64 -5.59
C ASN A 230 -18.83 -21.26 -4.50
N GLY A 231 -19.70 -20.28 -4.75
CA GLY A 231 -20.69 -19.82 -3.76
C GLY A 231 -20.04 -19.35 -2.46
N LEU A 232 -18.97 -18.55 -2.56
CA LEU A 232 -18.25 -18.01 -1.42
C LEU A 232 -18.99 -16.79 -0.86
N ASP A 233 -18.87 -16.56 0.44
CA ASP A 233 -19.49 -15.41 1.10
C ASP A 233 -18.77 -14.10 0.78
N VAL A 234 -17.46 -14.16 0.54
CA VAL A 234 -16.59 -13.02 0.20
C VAL A 234 -15.28 -13.51 -0.36
N GLY A 235 -14.63 -12.71 -1.20
CA GLY A 235 -13.25 -12.92 -1.65
C GLY A 235 -12.35 -11.73 -1.29
N PHE A 236 -11.08 -11.97 -1.04
CA PHE A 236 -10.05 -10.95 -0.83
C PHE A 236 -8.86 -11.18 -1.75
N ALA A 237 -8.42 -10.13 -2.42
CA ALA A 237 -7.24 -10.13 -3.28
C ALA A 237 -6.18 -9.19 -2.71
N TYR A 238 -4.96 -9.70 -2.58
CA TYR A 238 -3.80 -8.93 -2.13
C TYR A 238 -2.91 -8.56 -3.31
N ASP A 239 -1.99 -7.62 -3.11
CA ASP A 239 -0.89 -7.41 -4.04
C ASP A 239 0.38 -8.18 -3.60
N GLY A 240 1.46 -8.01 -4.34
CA GLY A 240 2.67 -8.84 -4.17
C GLY A 240 3.28 -8.82 -2.78
N ASP A 241 3.22 -7.71 -2.06
CA ASP A 241 3.72 -7.57 -0.69
C ASP A 241 2.62 -7.39 0.36
N ALA A 242 1.36 -7.57 -0.07
CA ALA A 242 0.16 -7.65 0.75
C ALA A 242 -0.06 -6.43 1.68
N ASP A 243 0.42 -5.25 1.27
CA ASP A 243 0.10 -3.99 1.94
C ASP A 243 -1.25 -3.42 1.45
N ARG A 244 -1.85 -4.04 0.39
CA ARG A 244 -3.15 -3.71 -0.18
C ARG A 244 -4.10 -4.90 -0.14
N CYS A 245 -5.40 -4.58 -0.05
CA CYS A 245 -6.49 -5.53 -0.15
C CYS A 245 -7.65 -4.93 -0.92
N LEU A 246 -8.16 -5.65 -1.93
CA LEU A 246 -9.50 -5.43 -2.48
C LEU A 246 -10.37 -6.62 -2.13
N ALA A 247 -11.69 -6.39 -2.05
CA ALA A 247 -12.63 -7.48 -1.82
C ALA A 247 -13.55 -7.70 -3.01
N VAL A 248 -14.20 -8.87 -3.00
CA VAL A 248 -15.26 -9.24 -3.93
C VAL A 248 -16.44 -9.72 -3.10
N ASP A 249 -17.63 -9.14 -3.32
CA ASP A 249 -18.84 -9.54 -2.64
C ASP A 249 -19.36 -10.91 -3.14
N GLU A 250 -20.35 -11.46 -2.48
CA GLU A 250 -20.95 -12.76 -2.81
C GLU A 250 -21.65 -12.79 -4.18
N ARG A 251 -21.82 -11.64 -4.81
CA ARG A 251 -22.39 -11.48 -6.18
C ARG A 251 -21.32 -11.35 -7.25
N GLY A 252 -20.05 -11.23 -6.84
CA GLY A 252 -18.92 -11.04 -7.75
C GLY A 252 -18.59 -9.58 -8.06
N HIS A 253 -19.16 -8.60 -7.36
CA HIS A 253 -18.81 -7.20 -7.54
C HIS A 253 -17.55 -6.86 -6.78
N VAL A 254 -16.72 -6.02 -7.39
CA VAL A 254 -15.50 -5.51 -6.75
C VAL A 254 -15.87 -4.50 -5.66
N VAL A 255 -15.26 -4.67 -4.50
CA VAL A 255 -15.29 -3.75 -3.37
C VAL A 255 -13.88 -3.19 -3.20
N ASP A 256 -13.67 -1.99 -3.74
CA ASP A 256 -12.37 -1.31 -3.73
C ASP A 256 -12.06 -0.65 -2.39
N GLY A 257 -10.91 0.00 -2.29
CA GLY A 257 -10.47 0.65 -1.06
C GLY A 257 -11.43 1.72 -0.54
N ASP A 258 -12.12 2.45 -1.40
CA ASP A 258 -13.11 3.45 -1.00
C ASP A 258 -14.33 2.79 -0.35
N LEU A 259 -14.82 1.70 -0.94
CA LEU A 259 -15.92 0.93 -0.38
C LEU A 259 -15.53 0.25 0.93
N LEU A 260 -14.30 -0.26 1.04
CA LEU A 260 -13.76 -0.84 2.27
C LEU A 260 -13.64 0.22 3.39
N LEU A 261 -13.14 1.42 3.05
CA LEU A 261 -13.08 2.55 3.99
C LEU A 261 -14.47 2.97 4.46
N TYR A 262 -15.47 2.96 3.57
CA TYR A 262 -16.86 3.26 3.92
C TYR A 262 -17.42 2.22 4.90
N VAL A 263 -17.31 0.94 4.58
CA VAL A 263 -17.84 -0.16 5.41
C VAL A 263 -17.18 -0.17 6.79
N CYS A 264 -15.84 -0.11 6.84
CA CYS A 264 -15.12 -0.08 8.11
C CYS A 264 -15.36 1.23 8.88
N GLY A 265 -15.40 2.37 8.18
CA GLY A 265 -15.65 3.69 8.78
C GLY A 265 -17.02 3.77 9.45
N CYS A 266 -18.08 3.32 8.77
CA CYS A 266 -19.43 3.28 9.34
C CYS A 266 -19.50 2.38 10.58
N TYR A 267 -18.89 1.20 10.53
CA TYR A 267 -18.83 0.29 11.65
C TYR A 267 -18.04 0.88 12.83
N MET A 268 -16.86 1.43 12.58
CA MET A 268 -16.04 2.08 13.61
C MET A 268 -16.75 3.29 14.22
N ALA A 269 -17.45 4.10 13.42
CA ALA A 269 -18.25 5.22 13.90
C ALA A 269 -19.36 4.77 14.85
N LYS A 270 -20.14 3.77 14.42
CA LYS A 270 -21.24 3.16 15.20
C LYS A 270 -20.76 2.63 16.57
N HIS A 271 -19.52 2.12 16.63
CA HIS A 271 -18.94 1.52 17.84
C HIS A 271 -17.99 2.47 18.61
N GLY A 272 -17.94 3.76 18.25
CA GLY A 272 -17.11 4.76 18.95
C GLY A 272 -15.59 4.57 18.77
N ARG A 273 -15.18 3.84 17.72
CA ARG A 273 -13.76 3.56 17.41
C ARG A 273 -13.19 4.46 16.31
N LEU A 274 -14.05 5.22 15.60
CA LEU A 274 -13.61 6.18 14.60
C LEU A 274 -13.28 7.52 15.28
N ALA A 275 -12.00 7.78 15.49
CA ALA A 275 -11.55 8.99 16.16
C ALA A 275 -12.05 10.24 15.43
N LYS A 276 -12.67 11.18 16.20
CA LYS A 276 -13.26 12.42 15.68
C LYS A 276 -14.28 12.21 14.55
N GLN A 277 -14.88 11.01 14.45
CA GLN A 277 -15.80 10.64 13.37
C GLN A 277 -15.23 10.95 11.97
N THR A 278 -13.91 10.75 11.78
CA THR A 278 -13.21 11.19 10.58
C THR A 278 -12.43 10.04 9.91
N VAL A 279 -12.59 9.89 8.59
CA VAL A 279 -11.78 9.03 7.71
C VAL A 279 -10.79 9.89 6.94
N VAL A 280 -9.60 9.37 6.67
CA VAL A 280 -8.54 10.07 5.91
C VAL A 280 -8.34 9.40 4.54
N PRO A 281 -9.09 9.78 3.49
CA PRO A 281 -8.89 9.34 2.12
C PRO A 281 -7.91 10.25 1.37
N THR A 282 -7.58 9.88 0.14
CA THR A 282 -6.86 10.77 -0.77
C THR A 282 -7.80 11.56 -1.68
N VAL A 283 -7.25 12.57 -2.36
CA VAL A 283 -7.99 13.32 -3.39
C VAL A 283 -8.45 12.44 -4.56
N MET A 284 -7.92 11.22 -4.70
CA MET A 284 -8.31 10.27 -5.75
C MET A 284 -9.51 9.39 -5.40
N SER A 285 -9.94 9.37 -4.14
CA SER A 285 -11.14 8.62 -3.75
C SER A 285 -12.37 9.11 -4.52
N ASN A 286 -13.26 8.19 -4.88
CA ASN A 286 -14.40 8.45 -5.74
C ASN A 286 -15.35 9.50 -5.16
N PHE A 287 -15.93 10.38 -5.99
CA PHE A 287 -16.84 11.41 -5.53
C PHE A 287 -18.09 10.82 -4.85
N GLY A 288 -18.58 9.68 -5.34
CA GLY A 288 -19.70 8.97 -4.72
C GLY A 288 -19.41 8.46 -3.31
N PHE A 289 -18.16 8.09 -3.02
CA PHE A 289 -17.70 7.73 -1.68
C PHE A 289 -17.84 8.92 -0.72
N PHE A 290 -17.41 10.12 -1.11
CA PHE A 290 -17.56 11.33 -0.28
C PHE A 290 -19.03 11.64 0.00
N ARG A 291 -19.89 11.52 -1.02
CA ARG A 291 -21.34 11.70 -0.86
C ARG A 291 -21.94 10.70 0.14
N ALA A 292 -21.48 9.46 0.11
CA ALA A 292 -21.94 8.44 1.04
C ALA A 292 -21.48 8.72 2.48
N LEU A 293 -20.24 9.19 2.68
CA LEU A 293 -19.75 9.61 3.99
C LEU A 293 -20.56 10.80 4.53
N ASP A 294 -20.84 11.81 3.70
CA ASP A 294 -21.69 12.96 4.07
C ASP A 294 -23.07 12.48 4.54
N ALA A 295 -23.69 11.56 3.78
CA ALA A 295 -25.01 10.99 4.13
C ALA A 295 -24.96 10.16 5.43
N ALA A 296 -23.83 9.52 5.74
CA ALA A 296 -23.61 8.77 6.97
C ALA A 296 -23.20 9.65 8.17
N GLY A 297 -23.02 10.97 7.98
CA GLY A 297 -22.55 11.88 9.00
C GLY A 297 -21.10 11.65 9.43
N ILE A 298 -20.28 11.09 8.54
CA ILE A 298 -18.85 10.82 8.77
C ILE A 298 -18.03 11.92 8.06
N SER A 299 -17.20 12.59 8.83
CA SER A 299 -16.28 13.58 8.32
C SER A 299 -15.10 12.92 7.59
N TYR A 300 -14.43 13.68 6.71
CA TYR A 300 -13.23 13.21 6.05
C TYR A 300 -12.21 14.33 5.85
N GLU A 301 -10.94 13.96 5.86
CA GLU A 301 -9.84 14.88 5.57
C GLU A 301 -9.04 14.34 4.38
N LYS A 302 -9.11 15.07 3.23
CA LYS A 302 -8.48 14.65 1.98
C LYS A 302 -7.00 14.96 1.99
N THR A 303 -6.18 13.99 1.65
CA THR A 303 -4.74 14.18 1.47
C THR A 303 -4.33 14.13 0.00
N ALA A 304 -3.11 14.56 -0.30
CA ALA A 304 -2.46 14.22 -1.56
C ALA A 304 -2.30 12.69 -1.67
N VAL A 305 -2.16 12.19 -2.90
CA VAL A 305 -1.93 10.78 -3.19
C VAL A 305 -0.64 10.28 -2.54
N GLY A 306 -0.69 9.08 -2.02
CA GLY A 306 0.43 8.40 -1.37
C GLY A 306 0.15 8.13 0.10
N ASP A 307 0.36 6.90 0.51
CA ASP A 307 0.18 6.39 1.86
C ASP A 307 0.92 7.21 2.94
N LYS A 308 2.10 7.75 2.60
CA LYS A 308 2.85 8.68 3.44
C LYS A 308 2.01 9.91 3.85
N ASN A 309 1.27 10.50 2.90
CA ASN A 309 0.44 11.67 3.16
C ASN A 309 -0.77 11.31 4.03
N VAL A 310 -1.40 10.16 3.74
CA VAL A 310 -2.51 9.63 4.55
C VAL A 310 -2.05 9.42 5.99
N TYR A 311 -0.94 8.70 6.16
CA TYR A 311 -0.42 8.40 7.48
C TYR A 311 0.01 9.65 8.26
N ALA A 312 0.70 10.60 7.59
CA ALA A 312 1.11 11.87 8.22
C ALA A 312 -0.10 12.65 8.75
N CYS A 313 -1.18 12.75 7.96
CA CYS A 313 -2.43 13.37 8.37
C CYS A 313 -3.07 12.62 9.55
N MET A 314 -3.14 11.29 9.50
CA MET A 314 -3.67 10.47 10.58
C MET A 314 -2.90 10.69 11.89
N ARG A 315 -1.57 10.64 11.84
CA ARG A 315 -0.68 10.81 13.00
C ARG A 315 -0.82 12.21 13.61
N GLN A 316 -0.78 13.25 12.77
CA GLN A 316 -0.85 14.63 13.21
C GLN A 316 -2.16 14.96 13.93
N ASN A 317 -3.26 14.36 13.44
CA ASN A 317 -4.59 14.67 13.95
C ASN A 317 -5.15 13.58 14.88
N GLY A 318 -4.46 12.45 15.05
CA GLY A 318 -4.92 11.34 15.88
C GLY A 318 -6.13 10.61 15.28
N TYR A 319 -6.21 10.50 13.95
CA TYR A 319 -7.25 9.72 13.26
C TYR A 319 -6.91 8.23 13.25
N THR A 320 -7.93 7.37 13.26
CA THR A 320 -7.78 5.91 13.39
C THR A 320 -8.01 5.14 12.10
N LEU A 321 -8.57 5.76 11.06
CA LEU A 321 -8.84 5.12 9.78
C LEU A 321 -8.47 6.03 8.62
N GLY A 322 -7.68 5.52 7.69
CA GLY A 322 -7.35 6.19 6.45
C GLY A 322 -6.90 5.21 5.38
N GLY A 323 -6.80 5.66 4.14
CA GLY A 323 -6.35 4.80 3.06
C GLY A 323 -6.61 5.36 1.67
N GLU A 324 -6.42 4.48 0.69
CA GLU A 324 -6.51 4.80 -0.73
C GLU A 324 -7.47 3.84 -1.45
N GLN A 325 -8.04 4.29 -2.55
CA GLN A 325 -8.90 3.47 -3.43
C GLN A 325 -8.18 2.17 -3.87
N SER A 326 -6.86 2.19 -3.98
CA SER A 326 -6.04 1.02 -4.32
C SER A 326 -6.09 -0.12 -3.30
N GLY A 327 -6.74 0.08 -2.14
CA GLY A 327 -6.85 -0.91 -1.07
C GLY A 327 -5.74 -0.84 -0.01
N HIS A 328 -4.86 0.16 -0.05
CA HIS A 328 -3.92 0.43 1.03
C HIS A 328 -4.65 1.13 2.16
N ILE A 329 -5.05 0.37 3.18
CA ILE A 329 -5.87 0.85 4.31
C ILE A 329 -5.09 0.72 5.60
N ILE A 330 -5.10 1.79 6.39
CA ILE A 330 -4.39 1.92 7.66
C ILE A 330 -5.40 1.99 8.80
N PHE A 331 -5.33 1.05 9.72
CA PHE A 331 -6.02 1.08 11.01
C PHE A 331 -5.02 1.57 12.07
N GLY A 332 -4.96 2.88 12.30
CA GLY A 332 -3.89 3.55 13.03
C GLY A 332 -3.76 3.17 14.52
N ASP A 333 -4.76 2.55 15.10
CA ASP A 333 -4.76 1.95 16.44
C ASP A 333 -4.16 0.54 16.48
N LEU A 334 -4.04 -0.13 15.32
CA LEU A 334 -3.54 -1.49 15.19
C LEU A 334 -2.18 -1.55 14.46
N GLU A 335 -2.05 -0.81 13.35
CA GLU A 335 -0.93 -0.90 12.43
C GLU A 335 -0.30 0.47 12.12
N LYS A 336 0.97 0.45 11.67
CA LYS A 336 1.73 1.65 11.32
C LYS A 336 1.77 1.92 9.80
N THR A 337 1.28 0.98 9.00
CA THR A 337 1.21 1.04 7.54
C THR A 337 -0.05 0.31 7.08
N GLY A 338 -0.36 0.34 5.79
CA GLY A 338 -1.41 -0.49 5.23
C GLY A 338 -1.10 -1.97 5.41
N ASP A 339 -2.13 -2.73 5.77
CA ASP A 339 -2.07 -4.18 5.93
C ASP A 339 -3.29 -4.81 5.28
N GLY A 340 -3.05 -5.50 4.14
CA GLY A 340 -4.14 -6.11 3.38
C GLY A 340 -4.81 -7.25 4.14
N ILE A 341 -4.05 -8.03 4.92
CA ILE A 341 -4.62 -9.14 5.69
C ILE A 341 -5.40 -8.59 6.89
N MET A 342 -4.87 -7.61 7.60
CA MET A 342 -5.62 -6.91 8.66
C MET A 342 -6.89 -6.28 8.10
N THR A 343 -6.83 -5.64 6.93
CA THR A 343 -7.99 -5.06 6.26
C THR A 343 -9.07 -6.10 6.00
N SER A 344 -8.70 -7.26 5.45
CA SER A 344 -9.65 -8.36 5.22
C SER A 344 -10.26 -8.87 6.53
N LEU A 345 -9.50 -8.95 7.62
CA LEU A 345 -10.00 -9.33 8.95
C LEU A 345 -10.96 -8.28 9.53
N ARG A 346 -10.70 -6.98 9.34
CA ARG A 346 -11.63 -5.91 9.78
C ARG A 346 -12.95 -5.95 9.01
N VAL A 347 -12.91 -6.22 7.71
CA VAL A 347 -14.13 -6.46 6.92
C VAL A 347 -14.90 -7.67 7.45
N MET A 348 -14.20 -8.77 7.77
CA MET A 348 -14.85 -9.95 8.35
C MET A 348 -15.46 -9.67 9.73
N GLU A 349 -14.84 -8.80 10.54
CA GLU A 349 -15.42 -8.33 11.81
C GLU A 349 -16.78 -7.64 11.55
N VAL A 350 -16.85 -6.75 10.55
CA VAL A 350 -18.10 -6.06 10.19
C VAL A 350 -19.17 -7.04 9.74
N LEU A 351 -18.84 -7.95 8.82
CA LEU A 351 -19.78 -8.96 8.32
C LEU A 351 -20.35 -9.83 9.45
N ARG A 352 -19.51 -10.22 10.40
CA ARG A 352 -19.93 -11.02 11.58
C ARG A 352 -20.79 -10.23 12.55
N ALA A 353 -20.45 -8.99 12.81
CA ALA A 353 -21.16 -8.14 13.76
C ALA A 353 -22.53 -7.68 13.24
N GLU A 354 -22.57 -7.20 12.00
CA GLU A 354 -23.81 -6.68 11.37
C GLU A 354 -24.71 -7.82 10.87
N ARG A 355 -24.17 -9.02 10.61
CA ARG A 355 -24.87 -10.17 10.01
C ARG A 355 -25.49 -9.87 8.65
N GLU A 356 -24.85 -8.97 7.92
CA GLU A 356 -25.24 -8.56 6.57
C GLU A 356 -24.19 -9.01 5.57
N LYS A 357 -24.57 -9.11 4.30
CA LYS A 357 -23.68 -9.42 3.20
C LYS A 357 -22.89 -8.18 2.79
N LEU A 358 -21.70 -8.38 2.21
CA LEU A 358 -20.86 -7.28 1.79
C LEU A 358 -21.57 -6.39 0.74
N SER A 359 -22.34 -6.99 -0.19
CA SER A 359 -23.13 -6.25 -1.18
C SER A 359 -24.22 -5.35 -0.57
N GLU A 360 -24.74 -5.66 0.60
CA GLU A 360 -25.72 -4.82 1.30
C GLU A 360 -25.03 -3.68 2.07
N LEU A 361 -23.87 -3.95 2.67
CA LEU A 361 -23.09 -2.94 3.40
C LEU A 361 -22.50 -1.87 2.46
N THR A 362 -22.18 -2.22 1.22
CA THR A 362 -21.66 -1.29 0.22
C THR A 362 -22.75 -0.57 -0.57
N ARG A 363 -24.01 -1.05 -0.52
CA ARG A 363 -25.15 -0.51 -1.29
C ARG A 363 -25.38 1.01 -1.15
N PRO A 364 -25.13 1.65 0.00
CA PRO A 364 -25.28 3.10 0.11
C PRO A 364 -24.29 3.92 -0.71
N VAL A 365 -23.21 3.33 -1.18
CA VAL A 365 -22.19 4.00 -1.98
C VAL A 365 -22.47 3.79 -3.46
N THR A 366 -22.78 4.84 -4.18
CA THR A 366 -22.87 4.81 -5.64
C THR A 366 -21.56 5.37 -6.20
N LEU A 367 -20.70 4.50 -6.72
CA LEU A 367 -19.48 4.93 -7.39
C LEU A 367 -19.84 5.69 -8.69
N TYR A 368 -19.28 6.87 -8.83
CA TYR A 368 -19.46 7.68 -10.01
C TYR A 368 -18.53 7.21 -11.13
N PRO A 369 -19.01 7.15 -12.38
CA PRO A 369 -18.16 7.03 -13.55
C PRO A 369 -17.00 8.02 -13.51
N GLN A 370 -15.83 7.56 -13.93
CA GLN A 370 -14.60 8.33 -13.97
C GLN A 370 -14.08 8.36 -15.41
N GLN A 371 -13.66 9.53 -15.87
CA GLN A 371 -12.89 9.66 -17.08
C GLN A 371 -11.56 10.33 -16.78
N LEU A 372 -10.47 9.61 -17.03
CA LEU A 372 -9.09 10.09 -16.85
C LEU A 372 -8.41 10.27 -18.21
N ASP A 373 -8.03 11.50 -18.50
CA ASP A 373 -7.23 11.84 -19.68
C ASP A 373 -5.81 12.26 -19.28
N ASN A 374 -4.82 11.72 -19.99
CA ASN A 374 -3.42 12.05 -19.81
C ASN A 374 -2.95 12.91 -20.98
N VAL A 375 -2.69 14.19 -20.75
CA VAL A 375 -2.27 15.15 -21.79
C VAL A 375 -0.77 15.37 -21.70
N ARG A 376 -0.02 14.98 -22.72
CA ARG A 376 1.41 15.31 -22.82
C ARG A 376 1.55 16.81 -23.07
N VAL A 377 2.39 17.46 -22.28
CA VAL A 377 2.61 18.90 -22.33
C VAL A 377 4.10 19.23 -22.40
N THR A 378 4.43 20.33 -23.04
CA THR A 378 5.80 20.84 -23.14
C THR A 378 6.31 21.37 -21.80
N ASP A 379 5.45 22.04 -21.04
CA ASP A 379 5.72 22.58 -19.70
C ASP A 379 4.50 22.37 -18.79
N LYS A 380 4.62 21.41 -17.87
CA LYS A 380 3.53 21.07 -16.96
C LYS A 380 3.27 22.14 -15.90
N ASP A 381 4.31 22.88 -15.49
CA ASP A 381 4.18 23.91 -14.47
C ASP A 381 3.50 25.16 -15.06
N ALA A 382 3.87 25.55 -16.27
CA ALA A 382 3.19 26.60 -17.00
C ALA A 382 1.71 26.26 -17.26
N ALA A 383 1.40 25.01 -17.67
CA ALA A 383 0.03 24.56 -17.86
C ALA A 383 -0.79 24.65 -16.56
N MET A 384 -0.24 24.17 -15.43
CA MET A 384 -0.93 24.20 -14.13
C MET A 384 -1.11 25.61 -13.56
N GLN A 385 -0.25 26.55 -13.93
CA GLN A 385 -0.33 27.95 -13.49
C GLN A 385 -1.21 28.82 -14.39
N SER A 386 -1.54 28.36 -15.60
CA SER A 386 -2.35 29.12 -16.56
C SER A 386 -3.69 29.55 -16.01
N ALA A 387 -4.04 30.82 -16.22
CA ALA A 387 -5.32 31.38 -15.85
C ALA A 387 -6.48 30.73 -16.65
N GLU A 388 -6.22 30.42 -17.94
CA GLU A 388 -7.18 29.76 -18.83
C GLU A 388 -7.51 28.35 -18.37
N VAL A 389 -6.51 27.57 -17.96
CA VAL A 389 -6.71 26.20 -17.42
C VAL A 389 -7.50 26.26 -16.11
N LYS A 390 -7.16 27.18 -15.20
CA LYS A 390 -7.90 27.36 -13.93
C LYS A 390 -9.35 27.76 -14.19
N ALA A 391 -9.60 28.72 -15.09
CA ALA A 391 -10.94 29.12 -15.46
C ALA A 391 -11.75 27.98 -16.13
N ALA A 392 -11.09 27.13 -16.92
CA ALA A 392 -11.71 25.97 -17.53
C ALA A 392 -12.11 24.92 -16.47
N VAL A 393 -11.28 24.70 -15.43
CA VAL A 393 -11.63 23.83 -14.29
C VAL A 393 -12.87 24.37 -13.57
N GLU A 394 -12.89 25.65 -13.22
CA GLU A 394 -14.06 26.27 -12.58
C GLU A 394 -15.33 26.18 -13.45
N LYS A 395 -15.18 26.33 -14.78
CA LYS A 395 -16.29 26.19 -15.74
C LYS A 395 -16.79 24.75 -15.78
N ALA A 396 -15.91 23.76 -15.76
CA ALA A 396 -16.25 22.35 -15.74
C ALA A 396 -16.95 21.97 -14.42
N GLU A 397 -16.47 22.47 -13.27
CA GLU A 397 -17.14 22.26 -11.98
C GLU A 397 -18.54 22.89 -11.93
N LYS A 398 -18.69 24.11 -12.46
CA LYS A 398 -20.02 24.74 -12.60
C LYS A 398 -20.95 23.95 -13.52
N TYR A 399 -20.42 23.37 -14.61
CA TYR A 399 -21.20 22.51 -15.51
C TYR A 399 -21.76 21.26 -14.81
N LEU A 400 -21.02 20.72 -13.81
CA LEU A 400 -21.45 19.56 -13.02
C LEU A 400 -22.45 19.91 -11.91
N GLU A 401 -22.72 21.20 -11.63
CA GLU A 401 -23.72 21.68 -10.67
C GLU A 401 -23.63 21.02 -9.27
N GLY A 402 -22.41 20.71 -8.82
CA GLY A 402 -22.18 20.03 -7.54
C GLY A 402 -22.48 18.52 -7.53
N ASN A 403 -22.85 17.94 -8.68
CA ASN A 403 -23.09 16.50 -8.84
C ASN A 403 -21.87 15.79 -9.46
N GLY A 404 -20.68 16.32 -9.26
CA GLY A 404 -19.44 15.76 -9.76
C GLY A 404 -18.27 16.65 -9.42
N ARG A 405 -17.11 16.31 -9.93
CA ARG A 405 -15.89 17.13 -9.76
C ARG A 405 -14.95 16.96 -10.95
N VAL A 406 -14.03 17.91 -11.08
CA VAL A 406 -12.89 17.81 -11.98
C VAL A 406 -11.60 17.98 -11.18
N LEU A 407 -10.66 17.06 -11.36
CA LEU A 407 -9.35 17.10 -10.74
C LEU A 407 -8.26 17.19 -11.81
N VAL A 408 -7.46 18.24 -11.78
CA VAL A 408 -6.33 18.45 -12.71
C VAL A 408 -5.04 18.44 -11.92
N ARG A 409 -4.07 17.61 -12.34
CA ARG A 409 -2.78 17.51 -11.67
C ARG A 409 -1.64 17.22 -12.63
N ALA A 410 -0.47 17.77 -12.34
CA ALA A 410 0.76 17.39 -13.02
C ALA A 410 1.21 15.99 -12.60
N SER A 411 1.78 15.22 -13.53
CA SER A 411 2.48 13.97 -13.20
C SER A 411 3.79 14.27 -12.46
N GLY A 412 4.10 13.49 -11.44
CA GLY A 412 5.38 13.62 -10.70
C GLY A 412 6.59 13.26 -11.56
N THR A 413 6.45 12.25 -12.43
CA THR A 413 7.56 11.60 -13.14
C THR A 413 7.59 11.89 -14.64
N GLU A 414 6.48 12.27 -15.25
CA GLU A 414 6.33 12.45 -16.70
C GLU A 414 5.93 13.88 -17.04
N SER A 415 6.23 14.33 -18.28
CA SER A 415 5.80 15.61 -18.80
C SER A 415 4.34 15.55 -19.28
N LEU A 416 3.42 15.33 -18.32
CA LEU A 416 1.98 15.28 -18.62
C LEU A 416 1.14 15.87 -17.49
N VAL A 417 -0.03 16.36 -17.88
CA VAL A 417 -1.11 16.79 -16.99
C VAL A 417 -2.23 15.75 -17.08
N ARG A 418 -2.72 15.33 -15.92
CA ARG A 418 -3.84 14.40 -15.77
C ARG A 418 -5.10 15.18 -15.47
N VAL A 419 -6.15 14.91 -16.24
CA VAL A 419 -7.48 15.49 -16.07
C VAL A 419 -8.44 14.35 -15.75
N LEU A 420 -9.00 14.36 -14.55
CA LEU A 420 -10.00 13.40 -14.08
C LEU A 420 -11.33 14.12 -13.90
N ALA A 421 -12.38 13.67 -14.58
CA ALA A 421 -13.75 14.06 -14.27
C ALA A 421 -14.52 12.87 -13.68
N GLU A 422 -15.37 13.18 -12.71
CA GLU A 422 -16.30 12.25 -12.09
C GLU A 422 -17.68 12.88 -12.07
N ALA A 423 -18.68 12.13 -12.53
CA ALA A 423 -20.06 12.60 -12.63
C ALA A 423 -21.03 11.41 -12.59
N PRO A 424 -22.36 11.64 -12.39
CA PRO A 424 -23.36 10.56 -12.35
C PRO A 424 -23.44 9.69 -13.60
N ASP A 425 -23.01 10.19 -14.73
CA ASP A 425 -22.96 9.45 -16.00
C ASP A 425 -21.70 9.80 -16.84
N GLU A 426 -21.33 8.87 -17.72
CA GLU A 426 -20.13 8.98 -18.57
C GLU A 426 -20.17 10.20 -19.52
N ARG A 427 -21.34 10.61 -19.99
CA ARG A 427 -21.50 11.77 -20.88
C ARG A 427 -21.18 13.06 -20.16
N LEU A 428 -21.59 13.21 -18.90
CA LEU A 428 -21.24 14.36 -18.08
C LEU A 428 -19.74 14.39 -17.80
N CYS A 429 -19.12 13.25 -17.53
CA CYS A 429 -17.65 13.14 -17.39
C CYS A 429 -16.95 13.61 -18.65
N ALA A 430 -17.34 13.08 -19.81
CA ALA A 430 -16.73 13.44 -21.10
C ALA A 430 -16.83 14.94 -21.42
N ASN A 431 -18.01 15.52 -21.19
CA ASN A 431 -18.23 16.95 -21.42
C ASN A 431 -17.41 17.82 -20.46
N ALA A 432 -17.33 17.46 -19.19
CA ALA A 432 -16.52 18.17 -18.20
C ALA A 432 -15.03 18.12 -18.56
N ASN A 433 -14.50 16.93 -18.91
CA ASN A 433 -13.12 16.79 -19.37
C ASN A 433 -12.86 17.58 -20.64
N ALA A 434 -13.76 17.57 -21.62
CA ALA A 434 -13.59 18.32 -22.88
C ALA A 434 -13.38 19.82 -22.64
N ILE A 435 -14.05 20.41 -21.64
CA ILE A 435 -13.88 21.83 -21.28
C ILE A 435 -12.42 22.09 -20.85
N VAL A 436 -11.83 21.23 -20.04
CA VAL A 436 -10.46 21.41 -19.53
C VAL A 436 -9.43 21.03 -20.60
N LEU A 437 -9.66 19.96 -21.35
CA LEU A 437 -8.79 19.53 -22.45
C LEU A 437 -8.62 20.60 -23.51
N ALA A 438 -9.70 21.36 -23.84
CA ALA A 438 -9.64 22.48 -24.77
C ALA A 438 -8.69 23.60 -24.28
N ALA A 439 -8.62 23.85 -22.98
CA ALA A 439 -7.73 24.84 -22.40
C ALA A 439 -6.26 24.34 -22.31
N LEU A 440 -6.04 23.04 -22.36
CA LEU A 440 -4.70 22.43 -22.37
C LEU A 440 -4.10 22.33 -23.79
N GLU A 441 -4.88 22.53 -24.87
CA GLU A 441 -4.40 22.46 -26.26
C GLU A 441 -3.11 23.32 -26.53
N PRO A 442 -3.01 24.56 -26.05
CA PRO A 442 -1.82 25.39 -26.29
C PRO A 442 -0.53 24.87 -25.64
N PHE A 443 -0.66 23.93 -24.65
CA PHE A 443 0.46 23.38 -23.91
C PHE A 443 0.86 21.97 -24.39
N LYS A 444 0.13 21.40 -25.34
CA LYS A 444 0.45 20.04 -25.86
C LYS A 444 1.84 19.97 -26.46
N ALA A 445 2.53 18.82 -26.22
CA ALA A 445 3.86 18.52 -26.75
C ALA A 445 3.78 17.92 -28.17
#